data_98a8b76198978325926757fc97604c69
#
_entry.id   98a8b76198978325926757fc97604c69
#
_cell.length_a   1.000
_cell.length_b   1.000
_cell.length_c   1.000
_cell.angle_alpha   90.00
_cell.angle_beta   90.00
_cell.angle_gamma   90.00
#
_symmetry.space_group_name_H-M   'P 1'
#
loop_
_entity.id
_entity.type
_entity.pdbx_description
1 polymer ?
#
loop_
_entity_poly.entity_id
_entity_poly.type
_entity_poly.pdbx_seq_one_letter_code
_entity_poly.pdbx_strand_id
1 'polypeptide(L)'
;MNLMQTEETVKKAPTSSAYRTIWRWHFYAGIIFAPFLVMLAVTGSIYLFKPQIENVLYQSYYEVTPKADRITATEQINRVKAKYPDALVTSYRPGESDDRSSEVNISSPKMSATVFVNPYSGKIIGTLSDDDRIMNKIEEIHGELMAGTTGDRIVELVACWAIVLIVTGLFLWFPRKQKGLSGVLFPRLRQGKKLFRRDLHAVPAFWITAGMLFLILTGLPWSGFWGTNFQSLVTNQGLGYPPSIWGGEAPTSTLQTKDIAEVPWAAETLDVPQSKVEGAVPASIDDIIAIGKQQGMDPSFKISIPSDPSGVYTLSAYPAKAQDEATIHLDQYSGAVLADYRYDNYGVVGKIVATGITLHKGTEFGWFNQLISLLICLGIILVAVSGFYLWLKRKPSKGMGAPKGPKAFMLKGFLAVLVVLGIVFPLVGLSLLVVWLFDFLVIRRIPSVRRFFNA
;
A
#
# COMPACT_ATOMS: atom_id res chain seq x y z
N MET A 1 64.70 32.27 -20.93
CA MET A 1 64.57 31.50 -19.68
C MET A 1 63.10 31.03 -19.59
N ASN A 2 62.81 29.84 -20.15
CA ASN A 2 61.47 29.30 -20.30
C ASN A 2 61.08 28.59 -18.98
N LEU A 3 60.13 29.12 -18.29
CA LEU A 3 59.45 28.44 -17.16
C LEU A 3 58.36 27.51 -17.74
N MET A 4 58.72 26.26 -17.92
CA MET A 4 57.75 25.18 -18.13
C MET A 4 56.97 24.99 -16.83
N GLN A 5 55.71 25.41 -16.83
CA GLN A 5 54.71 25.02 -15.81
C GLN A 5 54.30 23.58 -16.08
N THR A 6 54.79 22.64 -15.30
CA THR A 6 54.32 21.29 -15.23
C THR A 6 52.93 21.28 -14.58
N GLU A 7 51.86 21.13 -15.37
CA GLU A 7 50.54 20.73 -14.88
C GLU A 7 50.61 19.34 -14.27
N GLU A 8 50.72 19.24 -12.95
CA GLU A 8 50.48 18.01 -12.23
C GLU A 8 49.01 17.57 -12.41
N THR A 9 48.80 16.67 -13.35
CA THR A 9 47.53 15.94 -13.47
C THR A 9 47.33 15.08 -12.21
N VAL A 10 46.57 15.58 -11.25
CA VAL A 10 46.16 14.80 -10.07
C VAL A 10 45.41 13.57 -10.56
N LYS A 11 46.13 12.43 -10.62
CA LYS A 11 45.56 11.10 -10.92
C LYS A 11 44.50 10.79 -9.86
N LYS A 12 43.21 10.88 -10.21
CA LYS A 12 42.11 10.40 -9.35
C LYS A 12 42.38 8.96 -8.97
N ALA A 13 42.47 8.67 -7.66
CA ALA A 13 42.60 7.32 -7.14
C ALA A 13 41.51 6.42 -7.76
N PRO A 14 41.85 5.19 -8.21
CA PRO A 14 40.90 4.28 -8.85
C PRO A 14 39.77 3.94 -7.88
N THR A 15 38.52 4.22 -8.30
CA THR A 15 37.34 3.80 -7.56
C THR A 15 37.30 2.27 -7.47
N SER A 16 37.01 1.70 -6.29
CA SER A 16 36.98 0.25 -6.09
C SER A 16 36.00 -0.43 -7.06
N SER A 17 36.29 -1.69 -7.41
CA SER A 17 35.39 -2.48 -8.28
C SER A 17 33.97 -2.55 -7.70
N ALA A 18 33.83 -2.76 -6.39
CA ALA A 18 32.56 -2.81 -5.69
C ALA A 18 31.77 -1.50 -5.83
N TYR A 19 32.43 -0.33 -5.66
CA TYR A 19 31.75 0.97 -5.82
C TYR A 19 31.15 1.15 -7.23
N ARG A 20 31.90 0.75 -8.26
CA ARG A 20 31.43 0.84 -9.65
C ARG A 20 30.28 -0.12 -9.93
N THR A 21 30.31 -1.32 -9.35
CA THR A 21 29.23 -2.31 -9.48
C THR A 21 27.96 -1.79 -8.83
N ILE A 22 28.03 -1.32 -7.59
CA ILE A 22 26.87 -0.77 -6.87
C ILE A 22 26.32 0.47 -7.57
N TRP A 23 27.19 1.35 -8.08
CA TRP A 23 26.75 2.48 -8.87
C TRP A 23 26.00 2.05 -10.15
N ARG A 24 26.47 1.00 -10.86
CA ARG A 24 25.77 0.44 -12.02
C ARG A 24 24.37 -0.05 -11.66
N TRP A 25 24.25 -0.81 -10.59
CA TRP A 25 22.97 -1.34 -10.13
C TRP A 25 22.00 -0.23 -9.75
N HIS A 26 22.44 0.71 -8.92
CA HIS A 26 21.63 1.86 -8.55
C HIS A 26 21.19 2.66 -9.78
N PHE A 27 22.06 2.83 -10.75
CA PHE A 27 21.78 3.56 -11.98
C PHE A 27 20.69 2.89 -12.82
N TYR A 28 20.83 1.60 -13.12
CA TYR A 28 19.86 0.88 -13.94
C TYR A 28 18.54 0.68 -13.22
N ALA A 29 18.56 0.27 -11.97
CA ALA A 29 17.36 0.14 -11.16
C ALA A 29 16.65 1.52 -11.04
N GLY A 30 17.39 2.60 -10.81
CA GLY A 30 16.83 3.93 -10.75
C GLY A 30 16.12 4.36 -12.04
N ILE A 31 16.69 4.07 -13.22
CA ILE A 31 16.04 4.40 -14.50
C ILE A 31 14.78 3.57 -14.73
N ILE A 32 14.81 2.27 -14.39
CA ILE A 32 13.68 1.36 -14.63
C ILE A 32 12.53 1.66 -13.66
N PHE A 33 12.84 1.82 -12.37
CA PHE A 33 11.81 1.90 -11.33
C PHE A 33 11.37 3.32 -10.96
N ALA A 34 12.16 4.38 -11.31
CA ALA A 34 11.80 5.76 -11.00
C ALA A 34 10.41 6.19 -11.52
N PRO A 35 9.97 5.86 -12.76
CA PRO A 35 8.63 6.22 -13.23
C PRO A 35 7.52 5.65 -12.34
N PHE A 36 7.66 4.39 -11.92
CA PHE A 36 6.70 3.74 -11.01
C PHE A 36 6.72 4.37 -9.63
N LEU A 37 7.90 4.69 -9.08
CA LEU A 37 8.01 5.39 -7.80
C LEU A 37 7.38 6.77 -7.83
N VAL A 38 7.48 7.50 -8.94
CA VAL A 38 6.78 8.78 -9.12
C VAL A 38 5.27 8.55 -9.15
N MET A 39 4.79 7.56 -9.88
CA MET A 39 3.37 7.24 -9.95
C MET A 39 2.83 6.86 -8.57
N LEU A 40 3.52 5.97 -7.84
CA LEU A 40 3.15 5.57 -6.46
C LEU A 40 3.14 6.79 -5.51
N ALA A 41 4.14 7.67 -5.60
CA ALA A 41 4.19 8.86 -4.76
C ALA A 41 3.08 9.88 -5.11
N VAL A 42 2.70 10.02 -6.38
CA VAL A 42 1.60 10.91 -6.80
C VAL A 42 0.25 10.33 -6.34
N THR A 43 -0.02 9.06 -6.64
CA THR A 43 -1.29 8.42 -6.24
C THR A 43 -1.43 8.33 -4.72
N GLY A 44 -0.35 7.99 -4.01
CA GLY A 44 -0.31 8.03 -2.55
C GLY A 44 -0.57 9.42 -1.99
N SER A 45 0.03 10.47 -2.57
CA SER A 45 -0.23 11.87 -2.17
C SER A 45 -1.71 12.26 -2.30
N ILE A 46 -2.39 11.79 -3.35
CA ILE A 46 -3.82 12.03 -3.54
C ILE A 46 -4.62 11.23 -2.51
N TYR A 47 -4.29 9.96 -2.33
CA TYR A 47 -5.00 9.04 -1.43
C TYR A 47 -4.95 9.47 0.05
N LEU A 48 -3.87 10.12 0.49
CA LEU A 48 -3.77 10.70 1.84
C LEU A 48 -4.97 11.60 2.20
N PHE A 49 -5.55 12.25 1.20
CA PHE A 49 -6.67 13.18 1.37
C PHE A 49 -8.01 12.55 0.92
N LYS A 50 -8.12 11.22 0.83
CA LYS A 50 -9.35 10.51 0.44
C LYS A 50 -10.59 11.03 1.18
N PRO A 51 -10.61 11.13 2.53
CA PRO A 51 -11.81 11.57 3.24
C PRO A 51 -12.24 13.00 2.85
N GLN A 52 -11.27 13.91 2.70
CA GLN A 52 -11.55 15.30 2.34
C GLN A 52 -12.04 15.42 0.89
N ILE A 53 -11.40 14.67 -0.03
CA ILE A 53 -11.75 14.65 -1.46
C ILE A 53 -13.17 14.05 -1.63
N GLU A 54 -13.46 12.91 -1.03
CA GLU A 54 -14.77 12.26 -1.13
C GLU A 54 -15.87 13.11 -0.51
N ASN A 55 -15.64 13.75 0.62
CA ASN A 55 -16.59 14.65 1.23
C ASN A 55 -16.96 15.83 0.31
N VAL A 56 -16.01 16.37 -0.45
CA VAL A 56 -16.27 17.45 -1.41
C VAL A 56 -16.97 16.91 -2.66
N LEU A 57 -16.47 15.80 -3.24
CA LEU A 57 -17.00 15.28 -4.50
C LEU A 57 -18.39 14.67 -4.37
N TYR A 58 -18.68 14.05 -3.23
CA TYR A 58 -19.91 13.27 -3.00
C TYR A 58 -20.80 13.88 -1.91
N GLN A 59 -20.58 15.14 -1.53
CA GLN A 59 -21.32 15.85 -0.50
C GLN A 59 -22.85 15.69 -0.66
N SER A 60 -23.35 15.83 -1.88
CA SER A 60 -24.78 15.69 -2.19
C SER A 60 -25.36 14.30 -1.94
N TYR A 61 -24.52 13.27 -1.88
CA TYR A 61 -24.93 11.91 -1.50
C TYR A 61 -24.87 11.69 0.01
N TYR A 62 -23.92 12.34 0.68
CA TYR A 62 -23.64 12.13 2.09
C TYR A 62 -24.54 12.94 3.01
N GLU A 63 -24.78 14.21 2.70
CA GLU A 63 -25.45 15.13 3.62
C GLU A 63 -26.97 15.00 3.56
N VAL A 64 -27.58 14.92 4.73
CA VAL A 64 -29.03 14.92 4.91
C VAL A 64 -29.43 15.91 6.00
N THR A 65 -30.65 16.45 5.92
CA THR A 65 -31.20 17.30 6.98
C THR A 65 -31.76 16.40 8.10
N PRO A 66 -31.24 16.51 9.33
CA PRO A 66 -31.73 15.74 10.47
C PRO A 66 -33.23 16.02 10.75
N LYS A 67 -33.95 14.98 11.19
CA LYS A 67 -35.31 15.02 11.66
C LYS A 67 -35.44 14.24 12.97
N ALA A 68 -36.60 14.34 13.64
CA ALA A 68 -36.77 13.70 14.95
C ALA A 68 -36.64 12.16 14.89
N ASP A 69 -37.28 11.53 13.90
CA ASP A 69 -37.37 10.07 13.83
C ASP A 69 -36.67 9.55 12.57
N ARG A 70 -35.83 8.50 12.74
CA ARG A 70 -35.25 7.71 11.67
C ARG A 70 -36.16 6.52 11.37
N ILE A 71 -36.34 6.18 10.10
CA ILE A 71 -36.94 4.92 9.70
C ILE A 71 -35.95 3.77 9.94
N THR A 72 -36.49 2.55 10.11
CA THR A 72 -35.66 1.36 10.36
C THR A 72 -34.70 1.06 9.21
N ALA A 73 -33.60 0.45 9.52
CA ALA A 73 -32.64 -0.01 8.49
C ALA A 73 -33.28 -1.05 7.57
N THR A 74 -34.13 -1.91 8.12
CA THR A 74 -34.94 -2.89 7.37
C THR A 74 -35.79 -2.20 6.31
N GLU A 75 -36.47 -1.12 6.65
CA GLU A 75 -37.29 -0.36 5.69
C GLU A 75 -36.43 0.31 4.61
N GLN A 76 -35.30 0.89 4.99
CA GLN A 76 -34.34 1.47 4.03
C GLN A 76 -33.89 0.44 3.00
N ILE A 77 -33.46 -0.75 3.46
CA ILE A 77 -33.03 -1.87 2.62
C ILE A 77 -34.17 -2.32 1.71
N ASN A 78 -35.41 -2.45 2.23
CA ASN A 78 -36.56 -2.87 1.43
C ASN A 78 -36.86 -1.87 0.29
N ARG A 79 -36.70 -0.58 0.51
CA ARG A 79 -36.82 0.44 -0.54
C ARG A 79 -35.76 0.32 -1.62
N VAL A 80 -34.52 -0.03 -1.22
CA VAL A 80 -33.45 -0.30 -2.18
C VAL A 80 -33.74 -1.57 -2.98
N LYS A 81 -34.16 -2.67 -2.34
CA LYS A 81 -34.57 -3.91 -3.02
C LYS A 81 -35.72 -3.68 -3.99
N ALA A 82 -36.70 -2.85 -3.62
CA ALA A 82 -37.82 -2.50 -4.52
C ALA A 82 -37.35 -1.75 -5.77
N LYS A 83 -36.32 -0.90 -5.66
CA LYS A 83 -35.77 -0.14 -6.80
C LYS A 83 -34.81 -0.97 -7.64
N TYR A 84 -34.08 -1.91 -7.03
CA TYR A 84 -33.08 -2.78 -7.66
C TYR A 84 -33.40 -4.26 -7.42
N PRO A 85 -34.48 -4.81 -7.99
CA PRO A 85 -34.98 -6.15 -7.68
C PRO A 85 -34.00 -7.25 -8.11
N ASP A 86 -33.17 -6.99 -9.13
CA ASP A 86 -32.17 -7.94 -9.68
C ASP A 86 -30.82 -7.87 -8.96
N ALA A 87 -30.66 -6.99 -7.97
CA ALA A 87 -29.42 -6.81 -7.23
C ALA A 87 -29.50 -7.42 -5.84
N LEU A 88 -28.44 -8.09 -5.42
CA LEU A 88 -28.27 -8.59 -4.07
C LEU A 88 -27.79 -7.43 -3.17
N VAL A 89 -28.43 -7.22 -2.03
CA VAL A 89 -27.92 -6.32 -0.99
C VAL A 89 -26.83 -7.07 -0.21
N THR A 90 -25.59 -6.58 -0.30
CA THR A 90 -24.42 -7.22 0.29
C THR A 90 -24.04 -6.65 1.64
N SER A 91 -24.30 -5.35 1.86
CA SER A 91 -23.99 -4.73 3.16
C SER A 91 -24.81 -3.46 3.41
N TYR A 92 -24.85 -3.07 4.67
CA TYR A 92 -25.48 -1.86 5.16
C TYR A 92 -24.53 -1.10 6.09
N ARG A 93 -24.46 0.22 5.95
CA ARG A 93 -23.76 1.10 6.88
C ARG A 93 -24.75 2.17 7.38
N PRO A 94 -25.00 2.27 8.68
CA PRO A 94 -25.76 3.38 9.25
C PRO A 94 -25.06 4.72 8.99
N GLY A 95 -25.78 5.81 8.92
CA GLY A 95 -25.16 7.14 8.93
C GLY A 95 -24.34 7.35 10.21
N GLU A 96 -23.09 7.73 10.06
CA GLU A 96 -22.13 7.93 11.16
C GLU A 96 -22.55 9.05 12.14
N SER A 97 -23.35 10.01 11.64
CA SER A 97 -23.90 11.13 12.39
C SER A 97 -25.33 11.40 11.95
N ASP A 98 -26.01 12.34 12.63
CA ASP A 98 -27.40 12.64 12.32
C ASP A 98 -27.59 13.31 10.95
N ASP A 99 -26.59 14.00 10.45
CA ASP A 99 -26.58 14.67 9.16
C ASP A 99 -26.03 13.81 8.00
N ARG A 100 -25.80 12.50 8.26
CA ARG A 100 -25.27 11.58 7.23
C ARG A 100 -26.31 10.59 6.73
N SER A 101 -26.29 10.33 5.43
CA SER A 101 -27.08 9.29 4.78
C SER A 101 -26.61 7.91 5.22
N SER A 102 -27.49 6.92 5.13
CA SER A 102 -27.13 5.51 5.23
C SER A 102 -26.64 5.01 3.86
N GLU A 103 -25.76 4.01 3.86
CA GLU A 103 -25.23 3.39 2.66
C GLU A 103 -25.71 1.94 2.57
N VAL A 104 -26.30 1.57 1.43
CA VAL A 104 -26.70 0.20 1.11
C VAL A 104 -25.89 -0.26 -0.08
N ASN A 105 -24.99 -1.23 0.11
CA ASN A 105 -24.24 -1.77 -1.01
C ASN A 105 -25.03 -2.86 -1.71
N ILE A 106 -25.05 -2.79 -3.04
CA ILE A 106 -25.70 -3.75 -3.92
C ILE A 106 -24.71 -4.34 -4.90
N SER A 107 -24.91 -5.59 -5.23
CA SER A 107 -24.12 -6.30 -6.24
C SER A 107 -25.02 -7.04 -7.21
N SER A 108 -24.70 -6.96 -8.48
CA SER A 108 -25.32 -7.71 -9.56
C SER A 108 -24.24 -8.11 -10.57
N PRO A 109 -24.51 -9.03 -11.52
CA PRO A 109 -23.53 -9.38 -12.56
C PRO A 109 -23.05 -8.21 -13.42
N LYS A 110 -23.76 -7.09 -13.38
CA LYS A 110 -23.48 -5.91 -14.22
C LYS A 110 -22.92 -4.72 -13.43
N MET A 111 -23.05 -4.70 -12.11
CA MET A 111 -22.74 -3.51 -11.32
C MET A 111 -22.57 -3.85 -9.83
N SER A 112 -21.50 -3.35 -9.23
CA SER A 112 -21.37 -3.14 -7.80
C SER A 112 -21.51 -1.65 -7.49
N ALA A 113 -22.37 -1.29 -6.53
CA ALA A 113 -22.66 0.11 -6.26
C ALA A 113 -23.12 0.35 -4.82
N THR A 114 -22.87 1.56 -4.34
CA THR A 114 -23.42 2.09 -3.09
C THR A 114 -24.65 2.94 -3.39
N VAL A 115 -25.78 2.59 -2.76
CA VAL A 115 -27.03 3.35 -2.79
C VAL A 115 -27.12 4.17 -1.51
N PHE A 116 -27.20 5.49 -1.65
CA PHE A 116 -27.33 6.43 -0.52
C PHE A 116 -28.79 6.66 -0.20
N VAL A 117 -29.15 6.45 1.05
CA VAL A 117 -30.53 6.53 1.52
C VAL A 117 -30.65 7.58 2.64
N ASN A 118 -31.61 8.46 2.53
CA ASN A 118 -31.93 9.39 3.61
C ASN A 118 -32.59 8.61 4.76
N PRO A 119 -31.96 8.54 5.95
CA PRO A 119 -32.43 7.70 7.05
C PRO A 119 -33.73 8.18 7.69
N TYR A 120 -34.19 9.39 7.40
CA TYR A 120 -35.44 9.96 7.93
C TYR A 120 -36.65 9.76 7.01
N SER A 121 -36.43 9.85 5.69
CA SER A 121 -37.52 9.75 4.71
C SER A 121 -37.48 8.43 3.91
N GLY A 122 -36.39 7.69 3.95
CA GLY A 122 -36.18 6.52 3.11
C GLY A 122 -36.01 6.84 1.63
N LYS A 123 -35.91 8.12 1.27
CA LYS A 123 -35.66 8.53 -0.12
C LYS A 123 -34.26 8.11 -0.54
N ILE A 124 -34.16 7.42 -1.68
CA ILE A 124 -32.86 7.17 -2.33
C ILE A 124 -32.36 8.50 -2.89
N ILE A 125 -31.22 8.98 -2.35
CA ILE A 125 -30.57 10.22 -2.72
C ILE A 125 -29.86 10.05 -4.04
N GLY A 126 -29.12 8.94 -4.18
CA GLY A 126 -28.40 8.60 -5.40
C GLY A 126 -27.73 7.23 -5.31
N THR A 127 -27.08 6.85 -6.39
CA THR A 127 -26.33 5.58 -6.50
C THR A 127 -25.00 5.88 -7.15
N LEU A 128 -23.94 5.38 -6.56
CA LEU A 128 -22.57 5.56 -7.04
C LEU A 128 -21.97 4.17 -7.28
N SER A 129 -21.62 3.89 -8.53
CA SER A 129 -20.90 2.68 -8.89
C SER A 129 -19.49 2.67 -8.28
N ASP A 130 -19.03 1.51 -7.83
CA ASP A 130 -17.68 1.37 -7.31
C ASP A 130 -16.64 1.70 -8.39
N ASP A 131 -16.93 1.38 -9.65
CA ASP A 131 -16.08 1.72 -10.80
C ASP A 131 -16.02 3.23 -11.09
N ASP A 132 -17.01 4.02 -10.65
CA ASP A 132 -17.04 5.47 -10.87
C ASP A 132 -16.43 6.26 -9.71
N ARG A 133 -16.09 5.58 -8.61
CA ARG A 133 -15.41 6.23 -7.48
C ARG A 133 -13.99 6.60 -7.85
N ILE A 134 -13.70 7.89 -7.90
CA ILE A 134 -12.35 8.39 -8.27
C ILE A 134 -11.28 7.83 -7.32
N MET A 135 -11.58 7.76 -6.02
CA MET A 135 -10.60 7.28 -5.05
C MET A 135 -10.34 5.78 -5.15
N ASN A 136 -11.31 4.97 -5.57
CA ASN A 136 -11.09 3.56 -5.88
C ASN A 136 -10.13 3.39 -7.09
N LYS A 137 -10.31 4.20 -8.14
CA LYS A 137 -9.36 4.20 -9.28
C LYS A 137 -7.94 4.63 -8.87
N ILE A 138 -7.82 5.62 -8.00
CA ILE A 138 -6.52 6.05 -7.46
C ILE A 138 -5.87 4.91 -6.66
N GLU A 139 -6.64 4.20 -5.85
CA GLU A 139 -6.19 3.05 -5.07
C GLU A 139 -5.75 1.91 -5.99
N GLU A 140 -6.54 1.57 -7.01
CA GLU A 140 -6.22 0.55 -8.00
C GLU A 140 -4.97 0.90 -8.83
N ILE A 141 -4.77 2.18 -9.21
CA ILE A 141 -3.52 2.62 -9.83
C ILE A 141 -2.36 2.44 -8.86
N HIS A 142 -2.55 2.79 -7.58
CA HIS A 142 -1.50 2.70 -6.57
C HIS A 142 -1.07 1.26 -6.29
N GLY A 143 -2.02 0.36 -6.09
CA GLY A 143 -1.76 -1.02 -5.70
C GLY A 143 -1.59 -1.99 -6.88
N GLU A 144 -2.30 -1.76 -8.00
CA GLU A 144 -2.46 -2.75 -9.07
C GLU A 144 -2.23 -2.21 -10.48
N LEU A 145 -1.87 -0.94 -10.66
CA LEU A 145 -1.63 -0.31 -11.98
C LEU A 145 -2.83 -0.45 -12.95
N MET A 146 -4.06 -0.59 -12.48
CA MET A 146 -5.24 -0.93 -13.28
C MET A 146 -5.08 -2.26 -14.06
N ALA A 147 -4.22 -3.16 -13.61
CA ALA A 147 -3.87 -4.40 -14.30
C ALA A 147 -4.04 -5.65 -13.40
N GLY A 148 -4.81 -5.54 -12.32
CA GLY A 148 -5.13 -6.61 -11.38
C GLY A 148 -3.86 -7.30 -10.84
N THR A 149 -3.90 -8.63 -10.72
CA THR A 149 -2.79 -9.42 -10.16
C THR A 149 -1.43 -9.14 -10.82
N THR A 150 -1.38 -8.89 -12.12
CA THR A 150 -0.11 -8.58 -12.80
C THR A 150 0.44 -7.22 -12.35
N GLY A 151 -0.44 -6.23 -12.23
CA GLY A 151 -0.08 -4.90 -11.75
C GLY A 151 0.40 -4.92 -10.30
N ASP A 152 -0.29 -5.65 -9.42
CA ASP A 152 0.10 -5.86 -8.04
C ASP A 152 1.52 -6.47 -7.93
N ARG A 153 1.85 -7.52 -8.72
CA ARG A 153 3.22 -8.09 -8.75
C ARG A 153 4.27 -7.08 -9.20
N ILE A 154 3.92 -6.19 -10.14
CA ILE A 154 4.83 -5.12 -10.58
C ILE A 154 5.01 -4.09 -9.45
N VAL A 155 3.96 -3.66 -8.79
CA VAL A 155 4.04 -2.72 -7.65
C VAL A 155 4.87 -3.30 -6.52
N GLU A 156 4.65 -4.56 -6.14
CA GLU A 156 5.46 -5.27 -5.15
C GLU A 156 6.94 -5.31 -5.55
N LEU A 157 7.24 -5.65 -6.80
CA LEU A 157 8.61 -5.65 -7.32
C LEU A 157 9.23 -4.26 -7.23
N VAL A 158 8.50 -3.20 -7.58
CA VAL A 158 8.94 -1.80 -7.48
C VAL A 158 9.25 -1.42 -6.03
N ALA A 159 8.37 -1.76 -5.09
CA ALA A 159 8.55 -1.50 -3.66
C ALA A 159 9.81 -2.21 -3.11
N CYS A 160 9.98 -3.48 -3.44
CA CYS A 160 11.18 -4.24 -3.04
C CYS A 160 12.46 -3.67 -3.67
N TRP A 161 12.45 -3.28 -4.94
CA TRP A 161 13.59 -2.62 -5.59
C TRP A 161 13.86 -1.22 -5.03
N ALA A 162 12.86 -0.53 -4.51
CA ALA A 162 13.07 0.75 -3.83
C ALA A 162 13.91 0.57 -2.55
N ILE A 163 13.76 -0.54 -1.81
CA ILE A 163 14.65 -0.88 -0.68
C ILE A 163 16.09 -1.07 -1.17
N VAL A 164 16.28 -1.78 -2.29
CA VAL A 164 17.61 -1.96 -2.89
C VAL A 164 18.20 -0.60 -3.33
N LEU A 165 17.37 0.29 -3.90
CA LEU A 165 17.77 1.65 -4.26
C LEU A 165 18.17 2.48 -3.03
N ILE A 166 17.43 2.39 -1.93
CA ILE A 166 17.77 3.05 -0.65
C ILE A 166 19.15 2.58 -0.17
N VAL A 167 19.34 1.27 -0.04
CA VAL A 167 20.60 0.69 0.47
C VAL A 167 21.78 1.07 -0.42
N THR A 168 21.64 0.89 -1.74
CA THR A 168 22.68 1.26 -2.70
C THR A 168 22.92 2.77 -2.75
N GLY A 169 21.86 3.58 -2.64
CA GLY A 169 21.94 5.04 -2.60
C GLY A 169 22.69 5.55 -1.37
N LEU A 170 22.38 5.04 -0.18
CA LEU A 170 23.11 5.35 1.06
C LEU A 170 24.59 4.95 0.97
N PHE A 171 24.87 3.77 0.39
CA PHE A 171 26.25 3.35 0.16
C PHE A 171 27.02 4.32 -0.76
N LEU A 172 26.38 4.82 -1.82
CA LEU A 172 26.99 5.78 -2.76
C LEU A 172 27.10 7.18 -2.19
N TRP A 173 26.12 7.59 -1.36
CA TRP A 173 26.08 8.87 -0.67
C TRP A 173 27.13 8.96 0.43
N PHE A 174 27.44 7.87 1.15
CA PHE A 174 28.31 7.87 2.33
C PHE A 174 29.65 8.60 2.08
N PRO A 175 30.01 9.60 2.91
CA PRO A 175 31.18 10.45 2.68
C PRO A 175 32.47 9.77 3.09
N ARG A 176 33.21 9.16 2.14
CA ARG A 176 34.47 8.46 2.43
C ARG A 176 35.68 9.37 2.60
N LYS A 177 35.69 10.55 2.01
CA LYS A 177 36.85 11.46 1.97
C LYS A 177 36.48 12.94 2.18
N GLN A 178 35.24 13.25 2.54
CA GLN A 178 34.75 14.61 2.64
C GLN A 178 34.84 15.07 4.12
N LYS A 179 35.45 16.26 4.35
CA LYS A 179 35.43 16.93 5.65
C LYS A 179 34.25 17.91 5.65
N GLY A 180 33.36 17.83 6.65
CA GLY A 180 32.23 18.72 6.83
C GLY A 180 30.89 18.22 6.27
N LEU A 181 29.80 18.91 6.64
CA LEU A 181 28.41 18.51 6.37
C LEU A 181 27.88 18.98 5.00
N SER A 182 28.57 19.89 4.34
CA SER A 182 28.18 20.44 3.04
C SER A 182 28.32 19.38 1.93
N GLY A 183 27.23 19.12 1.21
CA GLY A 183 27.11 18.04 0.22
C GLY A 183 26.86 16.66 0.84
N VAL A 184 26.65 16.60 2.15
CA VAL A 184 26.24 15.43 2.93
C VAL A 184 24.85 15.65 3.50
N LEU A 185 24.68 16.61 4.40
CA LEU A 185 23.39 16.99 4.98
C LEU A 185 22.77 18.22 4.30
N PHE A 186 23.59 19.10 3.73
CA PHE A 186 23.16 20.34 3.08
C PHE A 186 23.73 20.42 1.67
N PRO A 187 22.93 20.88 0.67
CA PRO A 187 23.42 21.02 -0.70
C PRO A 187 24.46 22.13 -0.82
N ARG A 188 25.44 21.94 -1.69
CA ARG A 188 26.50 22.92 -2.00
C ARG A 188 26.03 23.91 -3.04
N LEU A 189 25.48 25.04 -2.58
CA LEU A 189 24.87 26.05 -3.45
C LEU A 189 25.89 26.83 -4.30
N ARG A 190 27.12 27.05 -3.76
CA ARG A 190 28.14 27.93 -4.36
C ARG A 190 29.33 27.20 -5.02
N GLN A 191 29.31 25.88 -5.09
CA GLN A 191 30.43 25.08 -5.63
C GLN A 191 30.21 24.60 -7.07
N GLY A 192 29.38 25.29 -7.83
CA GLY A 192 29.11 25.06 -9.25
C GLY A 192 27.97 24.10 -9.56
N LYS A 193 27.38 24.28 -10.73
CA LYS A 193 26.15 23.59 -11.20
C LYS A 193 26.24 22.06 -11.18
N LYS A 194 27.42 21.48 -11.41
CA LYS A 194 27.62 20.03 -11.45
C LYS A 194 27.45 19.40 -10.06
N LEU A 195 28.03 20.01 -9.03
CA LEU A 195 27.94 19.55 -7.65
C LEU A 195 26.53 19.79 -7.10
N PHE A 196 25.95 20.97 -7.37
CA PHE A 196 24.59 21.28 -6.96
C PHE A 196 23.57 20.28 -7.49
N ARG A 197 23.63 19.91 -8.79
CA ARG A 197 22.72 18.89 -9.37
C ARG A 197 22.85 17.54 -8.68
N ARG A 198 24.09 17.10 -8.33
CA ARG A 198 24.29 15.86 -7.57
C ARG A 198 23.67 15.96 -6.19
N ASP A 199 23.86 17.09 -5.51
CA ASP A 199 23.38 17.30 -4.17
C ASP A 199 21.85 17.45 -4.12
N LEU A 200 21.23 17.96 -5.21
CA LEU A 200 19.78 18.01 -5.36
C LEU A 200 19.12 16.61 -5.38
N HIS A 201 19.86 15.60 -5.79
CA HIS A 201 19.40 14.19 -5.71
C HIS A 201 19.81 13.56 -4.37
N ALA A 202 21.08 13.64 -4.00
CA ALA A 202 21.63 12.86 -2.92
C ALA A 202 21.25 13.36 -1.50
N VAL A 203 21.11 14.67 -1.32
CA VAL A 203 20.81 15.27 0.00
C VAL A 203 19.33 15.07 0.36
N PRO A 204 18.34 15.40 -0.50
CA PRO A 204 16.95 15.07 -0.21
C PRO A 204 16.74 13.56 -0.03
N ALA A 205 17.39 12.71 -0.86
CA ALA A 205 17.30 11.26 -0.73
C ALA A 205 17.70 10.78 0.66
N PHE A 206 18.78 11.32 1.23
CA PHE A 206 19.19 11.01 2.60
C PHE A 206 18.11 11.38 3.62
N TRP A 207 17.56 12.60 3.54
CA TRP A 207 16.57 13.08 4.51
C TRP A 207 15.26 12.32 4.49
N ILE A 208 14.79 11.89 3.29
CA ILE A 208 13.53 11.14 3.18
C ILE A 208 13.72 9.63 3.36
N THR A 209 14.96 9.12 3.48
CA THR A 209 15.24 7.67 3.52
C THR A 209 14.40 6.94 4.57
N ALA A 210 14.36 7.46 5.80
CA ALA A 210 13.61 6.81 6.88
C ALA A 210 12.11 6.79 6.59
N GLY A 211 11.55 7.91 6.11
CA GLY A 211 10.14 8.00 5.75
C GLY A 211 9.78 7.13 4.53
N MET A 212 10.63 7.14 3.50
CA MET A 212 10.43 6.28 2.33
C MET A 212 10.48 4.79 2.71
N LEU A 213 11.46 4.38 3.53
CA LEU A 213 11.54 3.00 4.01
C LEU A 213 10.31 2.64 4.85
N PHE A 214 9.84 3.56 5.71
CA PHE A 214 8.63 3.38 6.48
C PHE A 214 7.40 3.15 5.57
N LEU A 215 7.17 4.02 4.58
CA LEU A 215 6.04 3.86 3.64
C LEU A 215 6.13 2.55 2.85
N ILE A 216 7.32 2.11 2.44
CA ILE A 216 7.50 0.83 1.74
C ILE A 216 7.16 -0.34 2.67
N LEU A 217 7.72 -0.38 3.87
CA LEU A 217 7.52 -1.48 4.81
C LEU A 217 6.06 -1.59 5.30
N THR A 218 5.36 -0.46 5.43
CA THR A 218 3.94 -0.43 5.81
C THR A 218 2.99 -0.70 4.64
N GLY A 219 3.45 -0.53 3.39
CA GLY A 219 2.70 -0.90 2.19
C GLY A 219 2.86 -2.37 1.79
N LEU A 220 4.03 -2.99 2.02
CA LEU A 220 4.32 -4.37 1.62
C LEU A 220 3.35 -5.43 2.17
N PRO A 221 2.81 -5.34 3.40
CA PRO A 221 1.81 -6.30 3.89
C PRO A 221 0.55 -6.42 3.01
N TRP A 222 0.24 -5.41 2.21
CA TRP A 222 -0.90 -5.40 1.28
C TRP A 222 -0.58 -5.99 -0.09
N SER A 223 0.69 -6.32 -0.38
CA SER A 223 1.07 -6.92 -1.66
C SER A 223 0.62 -8.37 -1.75
N GLY A 224 0.25 -8.77 -2.95
CA GLY A 224 -0.41 -10.06 -3.15
C GLY A 224 0.52 -11.28 -3.06
N PHE A 225 1.84 -11.16 -3.22
CA PHE A 225 2.75 -12.31 -3.06
C PHE A 225 3.49 -12.26 -1.72
N TRP A 226 4.29 -11.22 -1.49
CA TRP A 226 5.05 -11.08 -0.25
C TRP A 226 4.12 -10.89 0.95
N GLY A 227 3.13 -10.01 0.82
CA GLY A 227 2.19 -9.68 1.89
C GLY A 227 1.34 -10.89 2.30
N THR A 228 0.76 -11.62 1.35
CA THR A 228 -0.02 -12.82 1.65
C THR A 228 0.80 -13.90 2.37
N ASN A 229 2.05 -14.14 1.92
CA ASN A 229 2.92 -15.11 2.59
C ASN A 229 3.35 -14.63 3.97
N PHE A 230 3.65 -13.33 4.13
CA PHE A 230 3.98 -12.73 5.42
C PHE A 230 2.79 -12.81 6.38
N GLN A 231 1.58 -12.46 5.94
CA GLN A 231 0.37 -12.53 6.73
C GLN A 231 0.09 -13.96 7.21
N SER A 232 0.18 -14.94 6.31
CA SER A 232 0.01 -16.35 6.64
C SER A 232 1.03 -16.83 7.68
N LEU A 233 2.30 -16.44 7.51
CA LEU A 233 3.36 -16.75 8.47
C LEU A 233 3.07 -16.15 9.85
N VAL A 234 2.68 -14.89 9.90
CA VAL A 234 2.38 -14.15 11.15
C VAL A 234 1.18 -14.77 11.86
N THR A 235 0.12 -15.09 11.12
CA THR A 235 -1.09 -15.73 11.66
C THR A 235 -0.78 -17.13 12.20
N ASN A 236 -0.08 -17.96 11.42
CA ASN A 236 0.27 -19.34 11.82
C ASN A 236 1.20 -19.41 13.03
N GLN A 237 1.94 -18.34 13.33
CA GLN A 237 2.79 -18.25 14.52
C GLN A 237 2.08 -17.59 15.72
N GLY A 238 0.80 -17.23 15.60
CA GLY A 238 0.05 -16.53 16.64
C GLY A 238 0.53 -15.10 16.91
N LEU A 239 1.37 -14.54 16.00
CA LEU A 239 1.92 -13.18 16.14
C LEU A 239 0.98 -12.13 15.55
N GLY A 240 0.06 -12.53 14.65
CA GLY A 240 -0.96 -11.69 14.06
C GLY A 240 -2.18 -11.61 14.96
N TYR A 241 -2.76 -12.74 15.19
CA TYR A 241 -3.98 -12.92 15.97
C TYR A 241 -3.89 -14.21 16.80
N PRO A 242 -4.34 -14.24 18.05
CA PRO A 242 -4.30 -15.48 18.85
C PRO A 242 -5.31 -16.52 18.30
N PRO A 243 -4.92 -17.79 18.17
CA PRO A 243 -5.71 -18.84 17.55
C PRO A 243 -7.03 -19.17 18.24
N SER A 244 -7.23 -18.79 19.49
CA SER A 244 -8.47 -19.02 20.24
C SER A 244 -8.64 -18.01 21.36
N ILE A 245 -9.44 -16.98 21.14
CA ILE A 245 -9.83 -16.04 22.20
C ILE A 245 -10.93 -16.64 23.09
N TRP A 246 -11.72 -17.56 22.59
CA TRP A 246 -13.01 -17.90 23.16
C TRP A 246 -13.09 -19.28 23.82
N GLY A 247 -12.02 -20.03 23.95
CA GLY A 247 -12.06 -21.34 24.58
C GLY A 247 -13.07 -22.33 23.94
N GLY A 248 -13.57 -22.02 22.74
CA GLY A 248 -14.48 -22.84 21.96
C GLY A 248 -13.75 -23.50 20.79
N GLU A 249 -14.44 -24.43 20.11
CA GLU A 249 -13.91 -25.07 18.90
C GLU A 249 -13.55 -23.99 17.88
N ALA A 250 -12.37 -24.14 17.26
CA ALA A 250 -11.95 -23.25 16.18
C ALA A 250 -13.01 -23.23 15.06
N PRO A 251 -13.24 -22.09 14.37
CA PRO A 251 -14.13 -22.02 13.23
C PRO A 251 -13.75 -23.09 12.20
N THR A 252 -14.72 -23.86 11.71
CA THR A 252 -14.49 -24.97 10.78
C THR A 252 -14.74 -24.61 9.32
N SER A 253 -15.00 -23.35 9.02
CA SER A 253 -15.21 -22.86 7.67
C SER A 253 -13.91 -22.86 6.86
N THR A 254 -13.99 -23.13 5.56
CA THR A 254 -12.90 -22.95 4.60
C THR A 254 -12.83 -21.52 4.06
N LEU A 255 -13.84 -20.68 4.36
CA LEU A 255 -13.89 -19.27 3.97
C LEU A 255 -13.07 -18.44 4.95
N GLN A 256 -12.31 -17.49 4.41
CA GLN A 256 -11.60 -16.49 5.21
C GLN A 256 -12.45 -15.23 5.37
N THR A 257 -12.20 -14.47 6.43
CA THR A 257 -12.99 -13.27 6.73
C THR A 257 -12.98 -12.24 5.59
N LYS A 258 -11.85 -12.10 4.88
CA LYS A 258 -11.74 -11.23 3.70
C LYS A 258 -12.65 -11.64 2.53
N ASP A 259 -13.06 -12.92 2.46
CA ASP A 259 -13.90 -13.42 1.37
C ASP A 259 -15.37 -13.00 1.54
N ILE A 260 -15.77 -12.60 2.75
CA ILE A 260 -17.15 -12.22 3.09
C ILE A 260 -17.31 -10.76 3.49
N ALA A 261 -16.25 -10.11 3.96
CA ALA A 261 -16.29 -8.73 4.43
C ALA A 261 -14.94 -8.04 4.25
N GLU A 262 -14.99 -6.73 4.03
CA GLU A 262 -13.82 -5.86 4.15
C GLU A 262 -13.53 -5.69 5.64
N VAL A 263 -12.37 -6.14 6.08
CA VAL A 263 -11.98 -6.20 7.50
C VAL A 263 -10.54 -5.76 7.69
N PRO A 264 -10.15 -5.34 8.92
CA PRO A 264 -8.77 -5.05 9.25
C PRO A 264 -7.81 -6.17 8.87
N TRP A 265 -6.61 -5.80 8.42
CA TRP A 265 -5.59 -6.73 7.90
C TRP A 265 -5.35 -7.95 8.82
N ALA A 266 -5.32 -7.75 10.13
CA ALA A 266 -5.08 -8.84 11.08
C ALA A 266 -6.21 -9.87 11.10
N ALA A 267 -7.43 -9.52 10.68
CA ALA A 267 -8.58 -10.40 10.63
C ALA A 267 -8.83 -11.05 9.27
N GLU A 268 -8.17 -10.59 8.20
CA GLU A 268 -8.44 -11.02 6.81
C GLU A 268 -8.32 -12.53 6.59
N THR A 269 -7.31 -13.17 7.17
CA THR A 269 -7.02 -14.61 6.98
C THR A 269 -7.62 -15.53 8.04
N LEU A 270 -8.43 -15.00 8.94
CA LEU A 270 -9.11 -15.79 9.94
C LEU A 270 -10.29 -16.54 9.34
N ASP A 271 -10.51 -17.76 9.79
CA ASP A 271 -11.65 -18.57 9.36
C ASP A 271 -12.96 -17.96 9.86
N VAL A 272 -13.97 -17.98 8.99
CA VAL A 272 -15.32 -17.48 9.32
C VAL A 272 -16.07 -18.54 10.08
N PRO A 273 -16.64 -18.23 11.28
CA PRO A 273 -17.55 -19.16 11.96
C PRO A 273 -18.82 -19.38 11.14
N GLN A 274 -19.51 -20.47 11.41
CA GLN A 274 -20.79 -20.78 10.77
C GLN A 274 -21.95 -20.67 11.74
N SER A 275 -23.10 -20.18 11.24
CA SER A 275 -24.37 -20.26 11.96
C SER A 275 -24.87 -21.72 11.96
N LYS A 276 -25.32 -22.23 13.11
CA LYS A 276 -25.68 -23.65 13.27
C LYS A 276 -27.20 -23.91 13.40
N VAL A 277 -28.04 -22.87 13.33
CA VAL A 277 -29.50 -23.03 13.58
C VAL A 277 -30.24 -23.17 12.25
N GLU A 278 -30.74 -24.39 11.97
CA GLU A 278 -31.59 -24.62 10.80
C GLU A 278 -33.04 -24.22 11.04
N GLY A 279 -33.68 -23.60 10.03
CA GLY A 279 -35.13 -23.33 10.03
C GLY A 279 -35.59 -22.13 10.84
N ALA A 280 -34.66 -21.33 11.39
CA ALA A 280 -34.99 -20.10 12.09
C ALA A 280 -35.09 -18.91 11.14
N VAL A 281 -35.86 -17.88 11.54
CA VAL A 281 -35.94 -16.59 10.84
C VAL A 281 -34.67 -15.81 11.18
N PRO A 282 -33.92 -15.28 10.18
CA PRO A 282 -32.77 -14.45 10.46
C PRO A 282 -33.10 -13.22 11.31
N ALA A 283 -32.20 -12.85 12.21
CA ALA A 283 -32.28 -11.63 12.99
C ALA A 283 -32.41 -10.40 12.06
N SER A 284 -33.19 -9.42 12.46
CA SER A 284 -33.35 -8.21 11.64
C SER A 284 -32.06 -7.40 11.63
N ILE A 285 -31.81 -6.66 10.53
CA ILE A 285 -30.66 -5.76 10.44
C ILE A 285 -30.70 -4.69 11.55
N ASP A 286 -31.89 -4.33 12.04
CA ASP A 286 -32.07 -3.36 13.12
C ASP A 286 -31.58 -3.95 14.46
N ASP A 287 -31.84 -5.26 14.72
CA ASP A 287 -31.30 -5.97 15.89
C ASP A 287 -29.77 -6.06 15.82
N ILE A 288 -29.23 -6.37 14.65
CA ILE A 288 -27.79 -6.43 14.42
C ILE A 288 -27.12 -5.07 14.68
N ILE A 289 -27.75 -3.98 14.24
CA ILE A 289 -27.27 -2.61 14.55
C ILE A 289 -27.29 -2.36 16.06
N ALA A 290 -28.35 -2.77 16.76
CA ALA A 290 -28.44 -2.61 18.20
C ALA A 290 -27.34 -3.39 18.92
N ILE A 291 -27.09 -4.64 18.51
CA ILE A 291 -26.00 -5.47 19.02
C ILE A 291 -24.65 -4.80 18.77
N GLY A 292 -24.36 -4.32 17.55
CA GLY A 292 -23.12 -3.64 17.23
C GLY A 292 -22.87 -2.42 18.13
N LYS A 293 -23.90 -1.60 18.36
CA LYS A 293 -23.82 -0.48 19.31
C LYS A 293 -23.58 -0.93 20.74
N GLN A 294 -24.27 -2.00 21.20
CA GLN A 294 -24.06 -2.58 22.53
C GLN A 294 -22.65 -3.14 22.71
N GLN A 295 -22.08 -3.69 21.65
CA GLN A 295 -20.68 -4.18 21.63
C GLN A 295 -19.66 -3.03 21.51
N GLY A 296 -20.08 -1.76 21.48
CA GLY A 296 -19.20 -0.60 21.43
C GLY A 296 -18.45 -0.46 20.09
N MET A 297 -19.08 -0.87 18.97
CA MET A 297 -18.51 -0.64 17.63
C MET A 297 -18.46 0.85 17.33
N ASP A 298 -17.41 1.28 16.61
CA ASP A 298 -17.29 2.63 16.08
C ASP A 298 -18.53 2.98 15.23
N PRO A 299 -19.11 4.20 15.33
CA PRO A 299 -20.31 4.58 14.57
C PRO A 299 -20.22 4.39 13.06
N SER A 300 -19.02 4.31 12.49
CA SER A 300 -18.77 4.09 11.06
C SER A 300 -18.84 2.62 10.64
N PHE A 301 -19.19 1.70 11.55
CA PHE A 301 -19.19 0.28 11.24
C PHE A 301 -20.11 -0.09 10.08
N LYS A 302 -19.65 -1.05 9.28
CA LYS A 302 -20.37 -1.64 8.15
C LYS A 302 -20.83 -3.05 8.52
N ILE A 303 -22.02 -3.42 8.11
CA ILE A 303 -22.60 -4.74 8.33
C ILE A 303 -22.65 -5.49 7.01
N SER A 304 -21.85 -6.53 6.85
CA SER A 304 -21.98 -7.48 5.74
C SER A 304 -23.11 -8.45 6.03
N ILE A 305 -24.01 -8.62 5.07
CA ILE A 305 -25.23 -9.41 5.20
C ILE A 305 -24.95 -10.81 4.64
N PRO A 306 -25.23 -11.90 5.38
CA PRO A 306 -25.04 -13.25 4.90
C PRO A 306 -25.88 -13.56 3.64
N SER A 307 -25.31 -14.30 2.70
CA SER A 307 -25.97 -14.68 1.44
C SER A 307 -26.51 -16.13 1.46
N ASP A 308 -26.16 -16.90 2.46
CA ASP A 308 -26.56 -18.31 2.60
C ASP A 308 -26.99 -18.65 4.03
N PRO A 309 -27.70 -19.78 4.23
CA PRO A 309 -28.24 -20.17 5.55
C PRO A 309 -27.18 -20.47 6.62
N SER A 310 -25.95 -20.78 6.26
CA SER A 310 -24.85 -21.02 7.21
C SER A 310 -24.00 -19.77 7.43
N GLY A 311 -24.24 -18.70 6.67
CA GLY A 311 -23.51 -17.45 6.76
C GLY A 311 -23.73 -16.71 8.08
N VAL A 312 -22.91 -15.68 8.29
CA VAL A 312 -22.95 -14.85 9.50
C VAL A 312 -23.05 -13.38 9.13
N TYR A 313 -23.64 -12.56 10.01
CA TYR A 313 -23.44 -11.12 9.92
C TYR A 313 -22.00 -10.80 10.34
N THR A 314 -21.32 -9.96 9.53
CA THR A 314 -20.00 -9.47 9.89
C THR A 314 -20.06 -7.95 10.05
N LEU A 315 -19.77 -7.50 11.26
CA LEU A 315 -19.64 -6.08 11.58
C LEU A 315 -18.17 -5.71 11.49
N SER A 316 -17.82 -4.75 10.67
CA SER A 316 -16.43 -4.29 10.52
C SER A 316 -16.34 -2.78 10.66
N ALA A 317 -15.34 -2.31 11.39
CA ALA A 317 -15.02 -0.90 11.53
C ALA A 317 -13.57 -0.63 11.14
N TYR A 318 -13.39 0.38 10.27
CA TYR A 318 -12.11 0.92 9.82
C TYR A 318 -11.97 2.38 10.25
N PRO A 319 -11.82 2.65 11.53
CA PRO A 319 -11.72 4.01 12.03
C PRO A 319 -10.40 4.65 11.65
N ALA A 320 -10.25 5.95 11.96
CA ALA A 320 -9.03 6.69 11.69
C ALA A 320 -7.80 6.14 12.44
N LYS A 321 -8.02 5.56 13.64
CA LYS A 321 -6.98 4.99 14.49
C LYS A 321 -7.05 3.48 14.51
N ALA A 322 -5.89 2.84 14.46
CA ALA A 322 -5.80 1.38 14.50
C ALA A 322 -6.37 0.76 15.77
N GLN A 323 -6.27 1.47 16.90
CA GLN A 323 -6.77 1.02 18.21
C GLN A 323 -8.30 0.82 18.25
N ASP A 324 -9.02 1.48 17.37
CA ASP A 324 -10.48 1.42 17.30
C ASP A 324 -10.97 0.39 16.25
N GLU A 325 -10.06 -0.35 15.59
CA GLU A 325 -10.41 -1.42 14.65
C GLU A 325 -11.15 -2.56 15.36
N ALA A 326 -12.24 -3.03 14.73
CA ALA A 326 -12.99 -4.17 15.21
C ALA A 326 -13.64 -4.94 14.06
N THR A 327 -13.67 -6.27 14.20
CA THR A 327 -14.44 -7.19 13.36
C THR A 327 -15.19 -8.16 14.26
N ILE A 328 -16.53 -8.19 14.16
CA ILE A 328 -17.39 -9.06 14.95
C ILE A 328 -18.22 -9.93 14.01
N HIS A 329 -18.20 -11.23 14.22
CA HIS A 329 -19.09 -12.16 13.54
C HIS A 329 -20.27 -12.53 14.47
N LEU A 330 -21.48 -12.37 13.96
CA LEU A 330 -22.70 -12.69 14.69
C LEU A 330 -23.45 -13.82 13.98
N ASP A 331 -23.98 -14.74 14.77
CA ASP A 331 -24.94 -15.75 14.29
C ASP A 331 -26.15 -15.06 13.65
N GLN A 332 -26.48 -15.46 12.41
CA GLN A 332 -27.53 -14.76 11.68
C GLN A 332 -28.93 -14.95 12.26
N TYR A 333 -29.16 -15.95 13.09
CA TYR A 333 -30.48 -16.25 13.64
C TYR A 333 -30.66 -15.73 15.07
N SER A 334 -29.67 -15.95 15.91
CA SER A 334 -29.73 -15.59 17.34
C SER A 334 -29.11 -14.22 17.64
N GLY A 335 -28.28 -13.67 16.73
CA GLY A 335 -27.48 -12.50 16.99
C GLY A 335 -26.34 -12.73 18.01
N ALA A 336 -26.09 -13.98 18.40
CA ALA A 336 -25.00 -14.31 19.31
C ALA A 336 -23.64 -13.98 18.70
N VAL A 337 -22.73 -13.42 19.52
CA VAL A 337 -21.36 -13.16 19.11
C VAL A 337 -20.62 -14.48 18.96
N LEU A 338 -20.21 -14.82 17.74
CA LEU A 338 -19.44 -16.02 17.42
C LEU A 338 -17.93 -15.76 17.46
N ALA A 339 -17.51 -14.57 17.08
CA ALA A 339 -16.13 -14.13 17.17
C ALA A 339 -16.06 -12.60 17.28
N ASP A 340 -15.10 -12.09 18.07
CA ASP A 340 -14.86 -10.65 18.25
C ASP A 340 -13.36 -10.39 18.15
N TYR A 341 -12.94 -9.70 17.09
CA TYR A 341 -11.56 -9.41 16.75
C TYR A 341 -11.30 -7.92 16.90
N ARG A 342 -10.54 -7.55 17.92
CA ARG A 342 -10.20 -6.16 18.21
C ARG A 342 -8.70 -5.95 18.27
N TYR A 343 -8.25 -4.73 18.02
CA TYR A 343 -6.85 -4.36 18.08
C TYR A 343 -6.16 -4.83 19.37
N ASP A 344 -6.83 -4.73 20.53
CA ASP A 344 -6.25 -5.15 21.81
C ASP A 344 -5.85 -6.64 21.83
N ASN A 345 -6.56 -7.45 21.08
CA ASN A 345 -6.36 -8.89 20.97
C ASN A 345 -5.36 -9.29 19.87
N TYR A 346 -4.90 -8.33 19.06
CA TYR A 346 -3.90 -8.64 18.04
C TYR A 346 -2.56 -8.97 18.68
N GLY A 347 -1.83 -9.89 18.08
CA GLY A 347 -0.43 -10.14 18.41
C GLY A 347 0.44 -8.93 18.10
N VAL A 348 1.67 -8.94 18.60
CA VAL A 348 2.60 -7.80 18.47
C VAL A 348 2.79 -7.36 17.01
N VAL A 349 2.96 -8.31 16.09
CA VAL A 349 3.14 -8.02 14.67
C VAL A 349 1.84 -7.46 14.07
N GLY A 350 0.68 -8.02 14.43
CA GLY A 350 -0.63 -7.51 14.02
C GLY A 350 -0.83 -6.04 14.43
N LYS A 351 -0.50 -5.68 15.67
CA LYS A 351 -0.55 -4.28 16.16
C LYS A 351 0.38 -3.34 15.41
N ILE A 352 1.62 -3.80 15.13
CA ILE A 352 2.59 -3.01 14.37
C ILE A 352 2.09 -2.77 12.94
N VAL A 353 1.54 -3.80 12.29
CA VAL A 353 1.04 -3.68 10.92
C VAL A 353 -0.21 -2.79 10.89
N ALA A 354 -1.21 -3.02 11.76
CA ALA A 354 -2.43 -2.19 11.82
C ALA A 354 -2.10 -0.71 12.03
N THR A 355 -1.24 -0.40 13.02
CA THR A 355 -0.77 0.98 13.25
C THR A 355 0.06 1.51 12.07
N GLY A 356 0.88 0.65 11.45
CA GLY A 356 1.64 1.00 10.25
C GLY A 356 0.75 1.39 9.08
N ILE A 357 -0.37 0.70 8.90
CA ILE A 357 -1.38 0.94 7.87
C ILE A 357 -2.05 2.30 8.07
N THR A 358 -2.55 2.62 9.27
CA THR A 358 -3.20 3.90 9.56
C THR A 358 -2.22 5.07 9.45
N LEU A 359 -0.96 4.88 9.84
CA LEU A 359 0.12 5.83 9.60
C LEU A 359 0.43 6.01 8.11
N HIS A 360 0.47 4.93 7.31
CA HIS A 360 0.68 4.96 5.86
C HIS A 360 -0.45 5.71 5.16
N LYS A 361 -1.70 5.43 5.53
CA LYS A 361 -2.90 6.11 5.02
C LYS A 361 -3.04 7.57 5.49
N GLY A 362 -2.24 7.99 6.47
CA GLY A 362 -2.26 9.35 7.01
C GLY A 362 -3.39 9.62 8.00
N THR A 363 -4.06 8.59 8.53
CA THR A 363 -5.25 8.73 9.38
C THR A 363 -4.94 8.75 10.87
N GLU A 364 -3.89 8.05 11.34
CA GLU A 364 -3.58 7.84 12.76
C GLU A 364 -3.47 9.14 13.58
N PHE A 365 -2.75 10.13 13.04
CA PHE A 365 -2.58 11.46 13.66
C PHE A 365 -3.22 12.58 12.84
N GLY A 366 -4.18 12.23 11.96
CA GLY A 366 -4.93 13.19 11.14
C GLY A 366 -4.03 14.04 10.25
N TRP A 367 -4.34 15.34 10.14
CA TRP A 367 -3.69 16.27 9.21
C TRP A 367 -2.15 16.34 9.37
N PHE A 368 -1.63 16.15 10.59
CA PHE A 368 -0.20 16.15 10.84
C PHE A 368 0.49 14.95 10.17
N ASN A 369 -0.13 13.77 10.27
CA ASN A 369 0.34 12.57 9.59
C ASN A 369 0.25 12.72 8.06
N GLN A 370 -0.86 13.26 7.55
CA GLN A 370 -1.04 13.55 6.13
C GLN A 370 0.06 14.47 5.60
N LEU A 371 0.39 15.54 6.33
CA LEU A 371 1.43 16.50 5.93
C LEU A 371 2.81 15.86 5.86
N ILE A 372 3.20 15.06 6.88
CA ILE A 372 4.49 14.37 6.89
C ILE A 372 4.58 13.39 5.73
N SER A 373 3.56 12.56 5.53
CA SER A 373 3.52 11.59 4.43
C SER A 373 3.53 12.27 3.06
N LEU A 374 2.84 13.40 2.90
CA LEU A 374 2.90 14.23 1.69
C LEU A 374 4.32 14.75 1.42
N LEU A 375 5.00 15.27 2.44
CA LEU A 375 6.39 15.75 2.31
C LEU A 375 7.34 14.62 1.90
N ILE A 376 7.15 13.41 2.42
CA ILE A 376 7.92 12.24 1.99
C ILE A 376 7.63 11.91 0.53
N CYS A 377 6.37 11.87 0.09
CA CYS A 377 5.98 11.62 -1.29
C CYS A 377 6.57 12.69 -2.25
N LEU A 378 6.48 13.97 -1.91
CA LEU A 378 7.10 15.06 -2.69
C LEU A 378 8.63 14.90 -2.75
N GLY A 379 9.25 14.46 -1.66
CA GLY A 379 10.67 14.12 -1.61
C GLY A 379 11.03 12.96 -2.54
N ILE A 380 10.22 11.90 -2.60
CA ILE A 380 10.40 10.77 -3.53
C ILE A 380 10.34 11.25 -4.97
N ILE A 381 9.34 12.08 -5.32
CA ILE A 381 9.21 12.66 -6.66
C ILE A 381 10.45 13.51 -7.00
N LEU A 382 10.89 14.37 -6.08
CA LEU A 382 12.09 15.20 -6.26
C LEU A 382 13.33 14.35 -6.53
N VAL A 383 13.54 13.28 -5.73
CA VAL A 383 14.69 12.38 -5.88
C VAL A 383 14.64 11.62 -7.21
N ALA A 384 13.49 11.09 -7.60
CA ALA A 384 13.32 10.37 -8.85
C ALA A 384 13.56 11.29 -10.05
N VAL A 385 12.92 12.46 -10.08
CA VAL A 385 13.04 13.45 -11.17
C VAL A 385 14.47 14.01 -11.25
N SER A 386 15.08 14.35 -10.11
CA SER A 386 16.47 14.85 -10.11
C SER A 386 17.47 13.76 -10.54
N GLY A 387 17.24 12.49 -10.20
CA GLY A 387 18.03 11.36 -10.67
C GLY A 387 17.96 11.21 -12.20
N PHE A 388 16.75 11.26 -12.76
CA PHE A 388 16.53 11.24 -14.21
C PHE A 388 17.16 12.44 -14.91
N TYR A 389 17.02 13.63 -14.34
CA TYR A 389 17.67 14.85 -14.85
C TYR A 389 19.20 14.73 -14.84
N LEU A 390 19.79 14.17 -13.76
CA LEU A 390 21.23 13.89 -13.72
C LEU A 390 21.67 12.95 -14.83
N TRP A 391 20.88 11.92 -15.11
CA TRP A 391 21.16 11.01 -16.21
C TRP A 391 21.13 11.73 -17.56
N LEU A 392 20.06 12.49 -17.87
CA LEU A 392 19.94 13.26 -19.12
C LEU A 392 21.15 14.19 -19.34
N LYS A 393 21.66 14.84 -18.28
CA LYS A 393 22.83 15.75 -18.38
C LYS A 393 24.19 15.05 -18.50
N ARG A 394 24.25 13.74 -18.22
CA ARG A 394 25.48 12.95 -18.24
C ARG A 394 25.52 11.93 -19.37
N LYS A 395 24.38 11.59 -19.92
CA LYS A 395 24.27 10.54 -20.94
C LYS A 395 25.08 10.97 -22.18
N PRO A 396 25.95 10.06 -22.71
CA PRO A 396 26.67 10.31 -23.95
C PRO A 396 25.69 10.27 -25.15
N SER A 397 26.12 10.81 -26.29
CA SER A 397 25.34 10.77 -27.54
C SER A 397 25.01 9.33 -28.00
N LYS A 398 25.87 8.38 -27.70
CA LYS A 398 25.69 6.94 -28.03
C LYS A 398 25.81 6.13 -26.75
N GLY A 399 24.67 5.57 -26.25
CA GLY A 399 24.60 4.67 -25.09
C GLY A 399 23.93 5.25 -23.85
N MET A 400 23.75 4.41 -22.82
CA MET A 400 23.04 4.75 -21.57
C MET A 400 23.87 5.59 -20.60
N GLY A 401 25.20 5.63 -20.74
CA GLY A 401 26.09 6.38 -19.84
C GLY A 401 26.33 5.71 -18.48
N ALA A 402 26.06 4.42 -18.36
CA ALA A 402 26.37 3.66 -17.17
C ALA A 402 27.89 3.60 -16.91
N PRO A 403 28.34 3.47 -15.65
CA PRO A 403 29.76 3.19 -15.36
C PRO A 403 30.23 1.91 -16.07
N LYS A 404 31.49 1.85 -16.48
CA LYS A 404 32.07 0.63 -17.06
C LYS A 404 31.91 -0.56 -16.10
N GLY A 405 31.55 -1.71 -16.64
CA GLY A 405 31.43 -2.95 -15.88
C GLY A 405 32.75 -3.32 -15.18
N PRO A 406 32.70 -4.07 -14.09
CA PRO A 406 33.91 -4.59 -13.43
C PRO A 406 34.66 -5.56 -14.38
N LYS A 407 36.00 -5.56 -14.34
CA LYS A 407 36.83 -6.44 -15.17
C LYS A 407 36.70 -7.92 -14.82
N ALA A 408 36.36 -8.21 -13.56
CA ALA A 408 36.08 -9.57 -13.09
C ALA A 408 34.68 -9.56 -12.43
N PHE A 409 33.86 -10.54 -12.79
CA PHE A 409 32.57 -10.74 -12.16
C PHE A 409 32.75 -11.44 -10.82
N MET A 410 32.38 -10.81 -9.73
CA MET A 410 32.43 -11.38 -8.39
C MET A 410 31.26 -12.36 -8.19
N LEU A 411 31.31 -13.52 -8.82
CA LEU A 411 30.26 -14.53 -8.87
C LEU A 411 29.74 -14.90 -7.46
N LYS A 412 30.65 -15.12 -6.51
CA LYS A 412 30.31 -15.49 -5.13
C LYS A 412 29.47 -14.40 -4.43
N GLY A 413 29.89 -13.13 -4.57
CA GLY A 413 29.16 -11.99 -3.99
C GLY A 413 27.78 -11.79 -4.64
N PHE A 414 27.70 -11.97 -5.95
CA PHE A 414 26.43 -11.91 -6.67
C PHE A 414 25.47 -13.03 -6.23
N LEU A 415 25.95 -14.26 -6.14
CA LEU A 415 25.15 -15.39 -5.66
C LEU A 415 24.67 -15.18 -4.23
N ALA A 416 25.52 -14.67 -3.34
CA ALA A 416 25.11 -14.37 -1.97
C ALA A 416 23.98 -13.32 -1.92
N VAL A 417 24.11 -12.22 -2.68
CA VAL A 417 23.06 -11.20 -2.78
C VAL A 417 21.78 -11.76 -3.38
N LEU A 418 21.90 -12.57 -4.45
CA LEU A 418 20.75 -13.21 -5.09
C LEU A 418 20.00 -14.14 -4.13
N VAL A 419 20.74 -14.95 -3.35
CA VAL A 419 20.15 -15.86 -2.36
C VAL A 419 19.45 -15.06 -1.26
N VAL A 420 20.08 -14.04 -0.68
CA VAL A 420 19.50 -13.22 0.38
C VAL A 420 18.25 -12.49 -0.13
N LEU A 421 18.34 -11.81 -1.27
CA LEU A 421 17.20 -11.10 -1.85
C LEU A 421 16.12 -12.06 -2.34
N GLY A 422 16.50 -13.25 -2.83
CA GLY A 422 15.55 -14.29 -3.24
C GLY A 422 14.76 -14.90 -2.07
N ILE A 423 15.35 -14.94 -0.87
CA ILE A 423 14.63 -15.37 0.35
C ILE A 423 13.75 -14.26 0.88
N VAL A 424 14.30 -13.05 1.03
CA VAL A 424 13.58 -11.92 1.66
C VAL A 424 12.57 -11.29 0.69
N PHE A 425 12.94 -11.15 -0.58
CA PHE A 425 12.13 -10.55 -1.65
C PHE A 425 12.16 -11.45 -2.90
N PRO A 426 11.34 -12.50 -2.97
CA PRO A 426 11.42 -13.50 -4.05
C PRO A 426 11.31 -12.91 -5.46
N LEU A 427 10.46 -11.90 -5.67
CA LEU A 427 10.34 -11.24 -6.97
C LEU A 427 11.61 -10.48 -7.38
N VAL A 428 12.35 -9.90 -6.42
CA VAL A 428 13.66 -9.28 -6.70
C VAL A 428 14.67 -10.37 -7.09
N GLY A 429 14.72 -11.48 -6.36
CA GLY A 429 15.57 -12.62 -6.71
C GLY A 429 15.31 -13.12 -8.14
N LEU A 430 14.04 -13.32 -8.48
CA LEU A 430 13.60 -13.71 -9.84
C LEU A 430 14.02 -12.66 -10.89
N SER A 431 13.80 -11.37 -10.61
CA SER A 431 14.19 -10.29 -11.53
C SER A 431 15.70 -10.25 -11.77
N LEU A 432 16.53 -10.51 -10.76
CA LEU A 432 17.98 -10.60 -10.88
C LEU A 432 18.41 -11.79 -11.75
N LEU A 433 17.71 -12.93 -11.67
CA LEU A 433 17.93 -14.05 -12.57
C LEU A 433 17.62 -13.69 -14.02
N VAL A 434 16.47 -13.03 -14.24
CA VAL A 434 16.09 -12.56 -15.59
C VAL A 434 17.13 -11.58 -16.14
N VAL A 435 17.58 -10.61 -15.34
CA VAL A 435 18.63 -9.64 -15.74
C VAL A 435 19.94 -10.36 -16.03
N TRP A 436 20.34 -11.36 -15.23
CA TRP A 436 21.54 -12.16 -15.48
C TRP A 436 21.44 -12.96 -16.77
N LEU A 437 20.31 -13.62 -17.03
CA LEU A 437 20.07 -14.33 -18.29
C LEU A 437 20.10 -13.38 -19.49
N PHE A 438 19.49 -12.21 -19.38
CA PHE A 438 19.52 -11.18 -20.43
C PHE A 438 20.94 -10.68 -20.69
N ASP A 439 21.75 -10.44 -19.63
CA ASP A 439 23.16 -10.08 -19.78
C ASP A 439 23.93 -11.19 -20.52
N PHE A 440 23.72 -12.44 -20.12
CA PHE A 440 24.44 -13.58 -20.69
C PHE A 440 24.04 -13.87 -22.14
N LEU A 441 22.76 -13.87 -22.46
CA LEU A 441 22.22 -14.27 -23.77
C LEU A 441 22.25 -13.14 -24.81
N VAL A 442 22.07 -11.87 -24.37
CA VAL A 442 21.88 -10.73 -25.27
C VAL A 442 23.03 -9.74 -25.17
N ILE A 443 23.29 -9.17 -23.95
CA ILE A 443 24.23 -8.06 -23.83
C ILE A 443 25.65 -8.50 -24.21
N ARG A 444 26.11 -9.65 -23.75
CA ARG A 444 27.47 -10.15 -24.04
C ARG A 444 27.65 -10.62 -25.46
N ARG A 445 26.56 -11.06 -26.13
CA ARG A 445 26.64 -11.66 -27.47
C ARG A 445 26.48 -10.65 -28.60
N ILE A 446 25.76 -9.56 -28.39
CA ILE A 446 25.47 -8.57 -29.42
C ILE A 446 26.34 -7.33 -29.23
N PRO A 447 27.35 -7.07 -30.11
CA PRO A 447 28.32 -5.96 -29.94
C PRO A 447 27.67 -4.56 -29.88
N SER A 448 26.57 -4.31 -30.58
CA SER A 448 25.84 -3.03 -30.54
C SER A 448 25.17 -2.82 -29.20
N VAL A 449 24.53 -3.87 -28.64
CA VAL A 449 23.87 -3.85 -27.33
C VAL A 449 24.92 -3.70 -26.23
N ARG A 450 26.02 -4.43 -26.31
CA ARG A 450 27.13 -4.32 -25.35
C ARG A 450 27.68 -2.89 -25.28
N ARG A 451 27.87 -2.25 -26.43
CA ARG A 451 28.32 -0.84 -26.51
C ARG A 451 27.28 0.12 -25.92
N PHE A 452 26.01 -0.12 -26.19
CA PHE A 452 24.90 0.69 -25.66
C PHE A 452 24.85 0.67 -24.14
N PHE A 453 25.00 -0.51 -23.53
CA PHE A 453 24.99 -0.70 -22.07
C PHE A 453 26.35 -0.47 -21.41
N ASN A 454 27.41 -0.18 -22.16
CA ASN A 454 28.78 -0.02 -21.65
C ASN A 454 29.24 -1.23 -20.82
N ALA A 455 28.95 -2.45 -21.32
CA ALA A 455 29.20 -3.73 -20.65
C ALA A 455 30.52 -4.36 -21.10
#